data_ddd4ebe928ff2e84e1e270f717989d83
#
_entry.id   ddd4ebe928ff2e84e1e270f717989d83
#
_cell.length_a   1.000
_cell.length_b   1.000
_cell.length_c   1.000
_cell.angle_alpha   90.00
_cell.angle_beta   90.00
_cell.angle_gamma   90.00
#
_symmetry.space_group_name_H-M   'P 1'
#
loop_
_entity.id
_entity.type
_entity.pdbx_description
1 polymer ?
#
loop_
_entity_poly.entity_id
_entity_poly.type
_entity_poly.pdbx_seq_one_letter_code
_entity_poly.pdbx_strand_id
1 'polypeptide(L)'
;RILAGIFCLLATGNVLAEEADTLKVVDVEEITVIATPKENRKLREQPTAVTLLSQQDMQNAQVNSIKNLTSVVPNIFIPDYGSRLTSAVYIRGIGSRINTPSVGLYVDNIPYIDKSAFDFSYADVERIDVLRGPQGTLYGRNAMGGLIKVHTKSPFSYQGTDFRMGAGTHNAYNTSLTHYHRLSERFAFSTGGFYDYQGGFFRNTVRDEKADKGQSAGGRIRAIYLPSDNWKVDLNINYEYSDQR
;
A
#
# COMPACT_ATOMS: atom_id res chain seq x y z
N ARG A 1 -30.58 -24.09 3.59
CA ARG A 1 -29.95 -25.43 3.76
C ARG A 1 -29.25 -25.89 2.48
N ILE A 2 -28.32 -25.15 1.94
CA ILE A 2 -27.34 -25.61 0.93
C ILE A 2 -26.15 -24.63 0.97
N LEU A 3 -25.34 -24.67 2.04
CA LEU A 3 -24.09 -23.87 2.12
C LEU A 3 -23.10 -24.44 3.16
N ALA A 4 -23.23 -25.74 3.46
CA ALA A 4 -22.39 -26.43 4.45
C ALA A 4 -21.49 -27.53 3.85
N GLY A 5 -21.26 -27.54 2.54
CA GLY A 5 -20.66 -28.69 1.85
C GLY A 5 -19.32 -28.48 1.14
N ILE A 6 -18.66 -27.30 1.22
CA ILE A 6 -17.44 -27.04 0.42
C ILE A 6 -16.18 -26.77 1.29
N PHE A 7 -16.18 -27.08 2.56
CA PHE A 7 -15.02 -26.77 3.40
C PHE A 7 -14.21 -27.99 3.89
N CYS A 8 -14.35 -29.16 3.29
CA CYS A 8 -13.72 -30.36 3.83
C CYS A 8 -12.91 -31.17 2.81
N LEU A 9 -12.10 -30.54 1.94
CA LEU A 9 -11.29 -31.32 0.98
C LEU A 9 -9.98 -30.64 0.59
N LEU A 10 -9.15 -30.19 1.58
CA LEU A 10 -7.74 -29.86 1.33
C LEU A 10 -6.92 -29.92 2.62
N ALA A 11 -6.84 -31.09 3.23
CA ALA A 11 -5.95 -31.30 4.37
C ALA A 11 -5.30 -32.70 4.30
N THR A 12 -4.43 -32.92 3.29
CA THR A 12 -3.40 -33.96 3.35
C THR A 12 -2.16 -33.48 2.62
N GLY A 13 -1.35 -32.68 3.28
CA GLY A 13 -0.01 -32.33 2.87
C GLY A 13 0.94 -32.58 4.03
N ASN A 14 1.83 -33.56 3.87
CA ASN A 14 2.83 -33.96 4.85
C ASN A 14 3.69 -32.78 5.29
N VAL A 15 3.66 -32.47 6.59
CA VAL A 15 4.63 -31.61 7.25
C VAL A 15 5.89 -32.43 7.49
N LEU A 16 6.90 -32.26 6.68
CA LEU A 16 8.27 -32.62 7.03
C LEU A 16 8.86 -31.42 7.74
N ALA A 17 9.07 -31.56 9.05
CA ALA A 17 9.85 -30.61 9.82
C ALA A 17 11.31 -30.76 9.39
N GLU A 18 11.86 -29.72 8.77
CA GLU A 18 13.27 -29.60 8.50
C GLU A 18 13.90 -28.75 9.62
N GLU A 19 14.97 -29.30 10.19
CA GLU A 19 15.66 -28.81 11.37
C GLU A 19 16.17 -27.37 11.20
N ALA A 20 16.03 -26.62 12.29
CA ALA A 20 16.63 -25.31 12.45
C ALA A 20 18.17 -25.42 12.42
N ASP A 21 18.80 -24.91 11.41
CA ASP A 21 20.22 -24.69 11.43
C ASP A 21 20.59 -23.24 11.08
N THR A 22 21.37 -22.71 12.01
CA THR A 22 22.27 -21.56 11.91
C THR A 22 21.68 -20.20 11.63
N LEU A 23 21.86 -19.33 12.65
CA LEU A 23 21.91 -17.88 12.56
C LEU A 23 22.72 -17.46 11.32
N LYS A 24 22.05 -17.35 10.17
CA LYS A 24 22.58 -16.55 9.07
C LYS A 24 22.59 -15.13 9.58
N VAL A 25 23.76 -14.60 9.81
CA VAL A 25 24.00 -13.17 9.80
C VAL A 25 23.37 -12.66 8.52
N VAL A 26 22.21 -12.06 8.64
CA VAL A 26 21.60 -11.35 7.54
C VAL A 26 22.51 -10.17 7.32
N ASP A 27 23.36 -10.31 6.32
CA ASP A 27 24.03 -9.16 5.73
C ASP A 27 22.90 -8.18 5.42
N VAL A 28 22.92 -7.04 6.10
CA VAL A 28 21.90 -6.01 5.89
C VAL A 28 22.11 -5.57 4.45
N GLU A 29 21.31 -6.14 3.54
CA GLU A 29 21.31 -5.73 2.14
C GLU A 29 21.14 -4.23 2.13
N GLU A 30 22.15 -3.55 1.60
CA GLU A 30 22.20 -2.11 1.52
C GLU A 30 20.95 -1.63 0.80
N ILE A 31 20.00 -1.06 1.56
CA ILE A 31 18.70 -0.64 1.02
C ILE A 31 18.94 0.48 0.01
N THR A 32 18.82 0.17 -1.24
CA THR A 32 18.97 1.12 -2.32
C THR A 32 17.66 1.87 -2.52
N VAL A 33 17.67 3.16 -2.22
CA VAL A 33 16.51 4.03 -2.46
C VAL A 33 16.43 4.34 -3.95
N ILE A 34 15.42 3.85 -4.62
CA ILE A 34 15.10 4.25 -5.98
C ILE A 34 14.37 5.59 -5.93
N ALA A 35 15.11 6.67 -5.75
CA ALA A 35 14.54 8.02 -5.72
C ALA A 35 14.11 8.51 -7.11
N THR A 36 14.72 7.94 -8.16
CA THR A 36 14.39 8.26 -9.55
C THR A 36 14.24 6.98 -10.37
N PRO A 37 13.48 6.99 -11.47
CA PRO A 37 13.37 5.82 -12.36
C PRO A 37 14.71 5.35 -12.95
N LYS A 38 15.77 6.14 -12.82
CA LYS A 38 17.09 5.89 -13.46
C LYS A 38 18.26 5.78 -12.49
N GLU A 39 18.10 6.05 -11.20
CA GLU A 39 19.23 6.09 -10.28
C GLU A 39 18.98 5.28 -9.01
N ASN A 40 19.74 4.21 -8.85
CA ASN A 40 19.90 3.52 -7.58
C ASN A 40 20.99 4.26 -6.77
N ARG A 41 20.59 5.18 -5.91
CA ARG A 41 21.52 5.85 -4.99
C ARG A 41 21.38 5.28 -3.59
N LYS A 42 22.52 5.11 -2.93
CA LYS A 42 22.53 4.73 -1.51
C LYS A 42 21.81 5.80 -0.69
N LEU A 43 21.10 5.39 0.36
CA LEU A 43 20.35 6.30 1.21
C LEU A 43 21.20 7.48 1.72
N ARG A 44 22.48 7.21 2.03
CA ARG A 44 23.44 8.22 2.51
C ARG A 44 23.83 9.26 1.47
N GLU A 45 23.67 8.96 0.20
CA GLU A 45 24.03 9.83 -0.92
C GLU A 45 22.86 10.70 -1.39
N GLN A 46 21.67 10.49 -0.83
CA GLN A 46 20.49 11.28 -1.16
C GLN A 46 20.59 12.67 -0.52
N PRO A 47 20.49 13.75 -1.30
CA PRO A 47 20.50 15.12 -0.77
C PRO A 47 19.20 15.47 -0.02
N THR A 48 18.21 14.61 -0.08
CA THR A 48 16.88 14.83 0.51
C THR A 48 16.68 13.92 1.72
N ALA A 49 16.03 14.42 2.76
CA ALA A 49 15.65 13.62 3.91
C ALA A 49 14.61 12.57 3.50
N VAL A 50 14.97 11.31 3.57
CA VAL A 50 14.11 10.18 3.19
C VAL A 50 13.78 9.35 4.43
N THR A 51 12.53 8.89 4.52
CA THR A 51 12.11 7.85 5.45
C THR A 51 11.63 6.65 4.63
N LEU A 52 12.19 5.50 4.92
CA LEU A 52 11.81 4.22 4.32
C LEU A 52 11.00 3.44 5.34
N LEU A 53 9.86 2.93 4.93
CA LEU A 53 9.03 2.02 5.71
C LEU A 53 8.96 0.69 4.97
N SER A 54 9.59 -0.32 5.53
CA SER A 54 9.49 -1.69 5.04
C SER A 54 8.11 -2.28 5.34
N GLN A 55 7.79 -3.39 4.73
CA GLN A 55 6.55 -4.12 5.05
C GLN A 55 6.46 -4.47 6.54
N GLN A 56 7.58 -4.87 7.16
CA GLN A 56 7.64 -5.18 8.57
C GLN A 56 7.37 -3.97 9.46
N ASP A 57 7.94 -2.81 9.11
CA ASP A 57 7.69 -1.56 9.85
C ASP A 57 6.23 -1.14 9.76
N MET A 58 5.62 -1.27 8.59
CA MET A 58 4.20 -0.97 8.39
C MET A 58 3.30 -1.90 9.19
N GLN A 59 3.62 -3.20 9.25
CA GLN A 59 2.87 -4.18 10.04
C GLN A 59 3.00 -3.90 11.53
N ASN A 60 4.21 -3.66 12.03
CA ASN A 60 4.48 -3.37 13.44
C ASN A 60 3.81 -2.07 13.89
N ALA A 61 3.75 -1.07 13.02
CA ALA A 61 3.11 0.22 13.29
C ALA A 61 1.63 0.26 12.88
N GLN A 62 1.06 -0.85 12.41
CA GLN A 62 -0.32 -0.96 11.94
C GLN A 62 -0.71 0.11 10.90
N VAL A 63 0.19 0.39 9.96
CA VAL A 63 -0.05 1.33 8.86
C VAL A 63 -0.95 0.66 7.81
N ASN A 64 -2.24 0.91 7.90
CA ASN A 64 -3.25 0.37 6.99
C ASN A 64 -3.76 1.41 5.97
N SER A 65 -3.45 2.67 6.17
CA SER A 65 -3.78 3.75 5.25
C SER A 65 -2.68 4.82 5.22
N ILE A 66 -2.72 5.69 4.22
CA ILE A 66 -1.78 6.82 4.13
C ILE A 66 -1.87 7.74 5.35
N LYS A 67 -3.04 7.86 5.97
CA LYS A 67 -3.25 8.72 7.15
C LYS A 67 -2.38 8.29 8.33
N ASN A 68 -2.14 6.99 8.48
CA ASN A 68 -1.33 6.43 9.56
C ASN A 68 0.16 6.80 9.43
N LEU A 69 0.62 7.27 8.27
CA LEU A 69 1.98 7.76 8.10
C LEU A 69 2.29 8.94 9.01
N THR A 70 1.28 9.71 9.42
CA THR A 70 1.43 10.82 10.37
C THR A 70 2.05 10.39 11.70
N SER A 71 1.77 9.18 12.16
CA SER A 71 2.29 8.66 13.43
C SER A 71 3.70 8.09 13.34
N VAL A 72 4.16 7.73 12.15
CA VAL A 72 5.41 7.00 11.95
C VAL A 72 6.49 7.85 11.28
N VAL A 73 6.09 8.73 10.37
CA VAL A 73 7.03 9.56 9.60
C VAL A 73 7.14 10.96 10.20
N PRO A 74 8.32 11.43 10.59
CA PRO A 74 8.49 12.77 11.15
C PRO A 74 8.21 13.85 10.10
N ASN A 75 7.63 14.98 10.55
CA ASN A 75 7.30 16.14 9.72
C ASN A 75 6.30 15.88 8.59
N ILE A 76 5.52 14.82 8.68
CA ILE A 76 4.34 14.62 7.84
C ILE A 76 3.08 14.82 8.68
N PHE A 77 2.08 15.41 8.09
CA PHE A 77 0.78 15.61 8.72
C PHE A 77 -0.32 15.36 7.68
N ILE A 78 -1.19 14.41 7.96
CA ILE A 78 -2.31 14.03 7.10
C ILE A 78 -3.57 14.06 7.96
N PRO A 79 -4.28 15.21 7.97
CA PRO A 79 -5.50 15.34 8.75
C PRO A 79 -6.61 14.44 8.21
N ASP A 80 -7.37 13.87 9.10
CA ASP A 80 -8.60 13.17 8.74
C ASP A 80 -9.78 14.15 8.81
N TYR A 81 -10.37 14.41 7.66
CA TYR A 81 -11.57 15.27 7.55
C TYR A 81 -12.87 14.48 7.56
N GLY A 82 -12.82 13.18 7.89
CA GLY A 82 -13.98 12.30 7.86
C GLY A 82 -14.40 11.86 6.45
N SER A 83 -13.59 12.17 5.44
CA SER A 83 -13.85 11.75 4.06
C SER A 83 -12.57 11.35 3.35
N ARG A 84 -12.62 10.29 2.56
CA ARG A 84 -11.51 9.85 1.71
C ARG A 84 -11.23 10.86 0.59
N LEU A 85 -12.27 11.53 0.11
CA LEU A 85 -12.17 12.45 -1.03
C LEU A 85 -11.42 13.75 -0.70
N THR A 86 -11.24 14.08 0.57
CA THR A 86 -10.61 15.32 1.02
C THR A 86 -9.25 15.12 1.66
N SER A 87 -8.54 14.07 1.29
CA SER A 87 -7.19 13.82 1.78
C SER A 87 -6.25 14.97 1.45
N ALA A 88 -5.59 15.52 2.47
CA ALA A 88 -4.57 16.53 2.31
C ALA A 88 -3.29 16.04 2.97
N VAL A 89 -2.18 16.13 2.26
CA VAL A 89 -0.87 15.72 2.77
C VAL A 89 -0.01 16.96 2.93
N TYR A 90 0.56 17.12 4.13
CA TYR A 90 1.49 18.19 4.45
C TYR A 90 2.84 17.59 4.82
N ILE A 91 3.90 18.07 4.20
CA ILE A 91 5.28 17.75 4.59
C ILE A 91 5.99 19.04 4.96
N ARG A 92 6.52 19.12 6.19
CA ARG A 92 7.15 20.33 6.73
C ARG A 92 6.25 21.57 6.63
N GLY A 93 4.93 21.40 6.78
CA GLY A 93 3.93 22.46 6.66
C GLY A 93 3.53 22.82 5.21
N ILE A 94 4.21 22.28 4.20
CA ILE A 94 3.88 22.50 2.79
C ILE A 94 2.85 21.44 2.37
N GLY A 95 1.65 21.88 2.02
CA GLY A 95 0.55 21.01 1.61
C GLY A 95 -0.57 21.83 0.99
N SER A 96 -1.59 21.15 0.49
CA SER A 96 -2.77 21.81 -0.09
C SER A 96 -4.03 21.04 0.30
N ARG A 97 -4.98 21.76 0.91
CA ARG A 97 -6.32 21.23 1.21
C ARG A 97 -7.24 21.30 -0.01
N ILE A 98 -7.13 22.37 -0.78
CA ILE A 98 -7.96 22.69 -1.94
C ILE A 98 -7.09 22.61 -3.18
N ASN A 99 -7.68 22.32 -4.33
CA ASN A 99 -7.00 22.20 -5.61
C ASN A 99 -6.01 21.02 -5.70
N THR A 100 -4.98 21.18 -6.50
CA THR A 100 -3.97 20.15 -6.76
C THR A 100 -3.12 19.87 -5.52
N PRO A 101 -2.69 18.62 -5.29
CA PRO A 101 -1.81 18.29 -4.17
C PRO A 101 -0.44 18.97 -4.32
N SER A 102 0.15 19.35 -3.19
CA SER A 102 1.53 19.88 -3.14
C SER A 102 2.57 18.79 -2.82
N VAL A 103 2.09 17.62 -2.40
CA VAL A 103 2.87 16.41 -2.19
C VAL A 103 2.42 15.37 -3.18
N GLY A 104 3.34 14.82 -3.95
CA GLY A 104 3.05 13.80 -4.95
C GLY A 104 2.91 12.41 -4.35
N LEU A 105 1.99 11.63 -4.87
CA LEU A 105 1.89 10.19 -4.61
C LEU A 105 2.19 9.44 -5.90
N TYR A 106 3.10 8.48 -5.79
CA TYR A 106 3.48 7.57 -6.86
C TYR A 106 3.32 6.14 -6.38
N VAL A 107 2.63 5.33 -7.16
CA VAL A 107 2.50 3.89 -6.94
C VAL A 107 3.16 3.17 -8.10
N ASP A 108 4.18 2.39 -7.83
CA ASP A 108 4.99 1.69 -8.85
C ASP A 108 5.47 2.63 -9.98
N ASN A 109 5.90 3.86 -9.61
CA ASN A 109 6.31 4.95 -10.50
C ASN A 109 5.19 5.61 -11.34
N ILE A 110 3.94 5.27 -11.12
CA ILE A 110 2.78 5.92 -11.75
C ILE A 110 2.27 7.03 -10.84
N PRO A 111 2.20 8.30 -11.33
CA PRO A 111 1.70 9.41 -10.52
C PRO A 111 0.19 9.34 -10.32
N TYR A 112 -0.25 9.51 -9.08
CA TYR A 112 -1.63 9.74 -8.74
C TYR A 112 -1.89 11.25 -8.73
N ILE A 113 -2.71 11.70 -9.64
CA ILE A 113 -2.89 13.14 -9.91
C ILE A 113 -3.90 13.74 -8.95
N ASP A 114 -4.93 12.99 -8.60
CA ASP A 114 -6.02 13.45 -7.76
C ASP A 114 -5.85 12.96 -6.30
N LYS A 115 -6.09 13.85 -5.36
CA LYS A 115 -6.01 13.56 -3.91
C LYS A 115 -7.03 12.52 -3.46
N SER A 116 -8.18 12.44 -4.11
CA SER A 116 -9.22 11.45 -3.79
C SER A 116 -8.73 10.01 -3.96
N ALA A 117 -7.74 9.81 -4.81
CA ALA A 117 -7.12 8.52 -5.04
C ALA A 117 -5.95 8.19 -4.09
N PHE A 118 -5.64 9.05 -3.11
CA PHE A 118 -4.51 8.83 -2.19
C PHE A 118 -4.80 7.80 -1.10
N ASP A 119 -6.06 7.59 -0.77
CA ASP A 119 -6.45 6.62 0.25
C ASP A 119 -6.92 5.31 -0.42
N PHE A 120 -6.01 4.38 -0.63
CA PHE A 120 -6.25 3.07 -1.22
C PHE A 120 -5.79 1.95 -0.28
N SER A 121 -6.16 0.71 -0.56
CA SER A 121 -5.75 -0.43 0.25
C SER A 121 -4.25 -0.70 0.14
N TYR A 122 -3.60 -0.85 1.29
CA TYR A 122 -2.16 -1.12 1.41
C TYR A 122 -1.85 -2.63 1.57
N ALA A 123 -2.73 -3.49 1.14
CA ALA A 123 -2.61 -4.94 1.36
C ALA A 123 -1.38 -5.56 0.70
N ASP A 124 -0.98 -5.06 -0.46
CA ASP A 124 0.11 -5.59 -1.28
C ASP A 124 1.36 -4.71 -1.33
N VAL A 125 1.46 -3.74 -0.42
CA VAL A 125 2.61 -2.84 -0.36
C VAL A 125 3.82 -3.56 0.22
N GLU A 126 4.93 -3.46 -0.49
CA GLU A 126 6.25 -3.94 -0.06
C GLU A 126 6.99 -2.88 0.74
N ARG A 127 6.99 -1.63 0.25
CA ARG A 127 7.72 -0.52 0.83
C ARG A 127 7.07 0.82 0.53
N ILE A 128 7.19 1.76 1.47
CA ILE A 128 6.83 3.16 1.26
C ILE A 128 8.07 4.02 1.48
N ASP A 129 8.40 4.85 0.50
CA ASP A 129 9.47 5.84 0.58
C ASP A 129 8.85 7.23 0.69
N VAL A 130 9.18 7.97 1.76
CA VAL A 130 8.73 9.34 1.95
C VAL A 130 9.91 10.29 1.79
N LEU A 131 9.93 11.02 0.69
CA LEU A 131 10.93 12.04 0.38
C LEU A 131 10.43 13.40 0.87
N ARG A 132 11.11 13.98 1.86
CA ARG A 132 10.70 15.22 2.52
C ARG A 132 11.51 16.40 2.00
N GLY A 133 10.94 17.16 1.11
CA GLY A 133 11.52 18.34 0.47
C GLY A 133 11.20 18.41 -1.01
N PRO A 134 11.48 19.54 -1.67
CA PRO A 134 11.11 19.78 -3.06
C PRO A 134 11.73 18.75 -3.99
N GLN A 135 10.92 18.15 -4.86
CA GLN A 135 11.31 17.17 -5.87
C GLN A 135 10.85 17.59 -7.29
N GLY A 136 10.49 18.85 -7.46
CA GLY A 136 9.89 19.35 -8.70
C GLY A 136 10.76 19.19 -9.96
N THR A 137 12.09 19.21 -9.80
CA THR A 137 13.03 19.06 -10.93
C THR A 137 12.99 17.68 -11.57
N LEU A 138 12.67 16.64 -10.78
CA LEU A 138 12.65 15.24 -11.25
C LEU A 138 11.23 14.74 -11.52
N TYR A 139 10.27 15.18 -10.70
CA TYR A 139 8.90 14.67 -10.70
C TYR A 139 7.87 15.70 -11.22
N GLY A 140 8.31 16.92 -11.51
CA GLY A 140 7.47 17.96 -12.06
C GLY A 140 6.43 18.51 -11.07
N ARG A 141 5.16 18.56 -11.50
CA ARG A 141 4.08 19.12 -10.68
C ARG A 141 3.80 18.28 -9.44
N ASN A 142 3.13 18.88 -8.44
CA ASN A 142 2.69 18.23 -7.21
C ASN A 142 3.83 17.70 -6.31
N ALA A 143 5.06 18.16 -6.51
CA ALA A 143 6.22 17.69 -5.75
C ALA A 143 6.95 18.81 -5.01
N MET A 144 6.22 19.83 -4.57
CA MET A 144 6.77 21.02 -3.91
C MET A 144 7.10 20.77 -2.43
N GLY A 145 6.25 20.05 -1.71
CA GLY A 145 6.47 19.65 -0.31
C GLY A 145 7.27 18.36 -0.17
N GLY A 146 7.18 17.49 -1.15
CA GLY A 146 7.81 16.18 -1.14
C GLY A 146 7.08 15.16 -1.99
N LEU A 147 7.46 13.89 -1.79
CA LEU A 147 6.92 12.75 -2.50
C LEU A 147 6.67 11.58 -1.55
N ILE A 148 5.59 10.86 -1.78
CA ILE A 148 5.32 9.55 -1.22
C ILE A 148 5.37 8.55 -2.38
N LYS A 149 6.29 7.59 -2.30
CA LYS A 149 6.39 6.51 -3.28
C LYS A 149 6.00 5.20 -2.61
N VAL A 150 5.03 4.55 -3.20
CA VAL A 150 4.55 3.24 -2.76
C VAL A 150 5.04 2.21 -3.76
N HIS A 151 5.74 1.21 -3.27
CA HIS A 151 6.20 0.08 -4.04
C HIS A 151 5.37 -1.14 -3.65
N THR A 152 4.77 -1.77 -4.63
CA THR A 152 4.01 -3.01 -4.41
C THR A 152 4.87 -4.22 -4.72
N LYS A 153 4.55 -5.35 -4.11
CA LYS A 153 5.27 -6.60 -4.33
C LYS A 153 5.28 -6.98 -5.80
N SER A 154 6.46 -7.30 -6.30
CA SER A 154 6.59 -7.77 -7.67
C SER A 154 6.28 -9.27 -7.75
N PRO A 155 5.41 -9.72 -8.67
CA PRO A 155 5.15 -11.15 -8.85
C PRO A 155 6.34 -11.92 -9.46
N PHE A 156 7.41 -11.22 -9.88
CA PHE A 156 8.66 -11.88 -10.25
C PHE A 156 9.55 -12.21 -9.07
N SER A 157 9.59 -11.33 -8.06
CA SER A 157 10.43 -11.51 -6.87
C SER A 157 9.74 -12.28 -5.75
N TYR A 158 8.42 -12.18 -5.66
CA TYR A 158 7.61 -12.84 -4.65
C TYR A 158 6.55 -13.73 -5.29
N GLN A 159 6.44 -14.97 -4.79
CA GLN A 159 5.44 -15.95 -5.21
C GLN A 159 4.73 -16.51 -3.99
N GLY A 160 3.43 -16.70 -4.09
CA GLY A 160 2.64 -17.21 -2.99
C GLY A 160 1.30 -16.51 -2.85
N THR A 161 0.64 -16.75 -1.74
CA THR A 161 -0.66 -16.15 -1.42
C THR A 161 -0.56 -15.46 -0.06
N ASP A 162 -0.78 -14.17 -0.06
CA ASP A 162 -0.90 -13.38 1.15
C ASP A 162 -2.36 -13.29 1.56
N PHE A 163 -2.66 -13.75 2.74
CA PHE A 163 -3.96 -13.61 3.37
C PHE A 163 -3.84 -12.81 4.65
N ARG A 164 -4.68 -11.81 4.81
CA ARG A 164 -4.78 -11.03 6.04
C ARG A 164 -6.23 -10.94 6.47
N MET A 165 -6.44 -11.03 7.75
CA MET A 165 -7.74 -10.85 8.38
C MET A 165 -7.55 -10.13 9.71
N GLY A 166 -8.35 -9.12 9.95
CA GLY A 166 -8.34 -8.35 11.19
C GLY A 166 -9.76 -8.07 11.67
N ALA A 167 -9.90 -8.00 12.97
CA ALA A 167 -11.13 -7.57 13.63
C ALA A 167 -10.78 -6.59 14.76
N GLY A 168 -11.59 -5.57 14.90
CA GLY A 168 -11.41 -4.52 15.90
C GLY A 168 -12.69 -4.18 16.63
N THR A 169 -12.57 -3.29 17.59
CA THR A 169 -13.71 -2.73 18.31
C THR A 169 -14.64 -1.97 17.37
N HIS A 170 -15.89 -1.73 17.78
CA HIS A 170 -16.91 -1.01 16.99
C HIS A 170 -17.23 -1.68 15.63
N ASN A 171 -17.18 -3.02 15.61
CA ASN A 171 -17.44 -3.83 14.43
C ASN A 171 -16.54 -3.46 13.24
N ALA A 172 -15.25 -3.24 13.50
CA ALA A 172 -14.27 -3.05 12.44
C ALA A 172 -13.78 -4.42 11.97
N TYR A 173 -13.83 -4.65 10.66
CA TYR A 173 -13.33 -5.87 10.02
C TYR A 173 -12.54 -5.49 8.78
N ASN A 174 -11.40 -6.12 8.61
CA ASN A 174 -10.63 -6.02 7.38
C ASN A 174 -10.22 -7.43 6.92
N THR A 175 -10.24 -7.64 5.63
CA THR A 175 -9.74 -8.86 5.03
C THR A 175 -9.13 -8.55 3.67
N SER A 176 -8.03 -9.21 3.37
CA SER A 176 -7.41 -9.12 2.05
C SER A 176 -6.78 -10.45 1.67
N LEU A 177 -6.84 -10.75 0.38
CA LEU A 177 -6.23 -11.92 -0.23
C LEU A 177 -5.54 -11.48 -1.51
N THR A 178 -4.26 -11.78 -1.66
CA THR A 178 -3.51 -11.50 -2.88
C THR A 178 -2.66 -12.71 -3.24
N HIS A 179 -2.80 -13.16 -4.46
CA HIS A 179 -2.03 -14.27 -5.03
C HIS A 179 -1.03 -13.75 -6.05
N TYR A 180 0.21 -14.21 -5.94
CA TYR A 180 1.33 -13.86 -6.82
C TYR A 180 1.83 -15.13 -7.50
N HIS A 181 1.91 -15.08 -8.82
CA HIS A 181 2.34 -16.21 -9.60
C HIS A 181 3.25 -15.80 -10.75
N ARG A 182 4.38 -16.50 -10.87
CA ARG A 182 5.29 -16.39 -11.99
C ARG A 182 5.07 -17.54 -12.93
N LEU A 183 4.48 -17.27 -14.10
CA LEU A 183 4.15 -18.30 -15.08
C LEU A 183 5.38 -18.71 -15.90
N SER A 184 6.27 -17.75 -16.17
CA SER A 184 7.51 -17.99 -16.91
C SER A 184 8.57 -16.95 -16.53
N GLU A 185 9.78 -17.08 -17.07
CA GLU A 185 10.84 -16.07 -16.88
C GLU A 185 10.49 -14.69 -17.46
N ARG A 186 9.51 -14.67 -18.35
CA ARG A 186 9.07 -13.44 -19.04
C ARG A 186 7.68 -12.95 -18.67
N PHE A 187 6.91 -13.75 -17.92
CA PHE A 187 5.55 -13.39 -17.55
C PHE A 187 5.24 -13.76 -16.10
N ALA A 188 4.78 -12.76 -15.35
CA ALA A 188 4.30 -12.93 -14.00
C ALA A 188 3.07 -12.06 -13.76
N PHE A 189 2.17 -12.50 -12.88
CA PHE A 189 0.98 -11.75 -12.52
C PHE A 189 0.67 -11.84 -11.03
N SER A 190 -0.07 -10.88 -10.55
CA SER A 190 -0.72 -10.94 -9.24
C SER A 190 -2.18 -10.55 -9.37
N THR A 191 -3.01 -11.17 -8.55
CA THR A 191 -4.44 -10.83 -8.43
C THR A 191 -4.83 -10.83 -6.98
N GLY A 192 -5.60 -9.86 -6.57
CA GLY A 192 -6.01 -9.76 -5.18
C GLY A 192 -7.31 -8.99 -5.02
N GLY A 193 -7.88 -9.13 -3.83
CA GLY A 193 -9.05 -8.38 -3.42
C GLY A 193 -9.00 -8.07 -1.93
N PHE A 194 -9.78 -7.08 -1.53
CA PHE A 194 -9.91 -6.67 -0.15
C PHE A 194 -11.34 -6.27 0.17
N TYR A 195 -11.66 -6.35 1.45
CA TYR A 195 -12.89 -5.85 2.03
C TYR A 195 -12.60 -5.27 3.39
N ASP A 196 -13.00 -4.01 3.59
CA ASP A 196 -12.89 -3.28 4.84
C ASP A 196 -14.27 -2.79 5.27
N TYR A 197 -14.60 -2.98 6.52
CA TYR A 197 -15.84 -2.52 7.13
C TYR A 197 -15.55 -1.86 8.47
N GLN A 198 -16.17 -0.72 8.72
CA GLN A 198 -16.16 0.00 9.98
C GLN A 198 -17.57 0.34 10.42
N GLY A 199 -17.97 -0.15 11.58
CA GLY A 199 -19.34 0.02 12.11
C GLY A 199 -19.64 1.41 12.69
N GLY A 200 -18.62 2.29 12.77
CA GLY A 200 -18.72 3.67 13.24
C GLY A 200 -18.72 3.84 14.76
N PHE A 201 -18.23 5.00 15.18
CA PHE A 201 -18.10 5.41 16.60
C PHE A 201 -19.24 6.35 17.02
N PHE A 202 -19.63 7.27 16.13
CA PHE A 202 -20.59 8.32 16.43
C PHE A 202 -22.01 7.90 16.10
N ARG A 203 -22.95 8.25 16.98
CA ARG A 203 -24.38 8.02 16.76
C ARG A 203 -25.06 9.35 16.39
N ASN A 204 -25.73 9.36 15.27
CA ASN A 204 -26.61 10.47 14.89
C ASN A 204 -27.90 10.35 15.70
N THR A 205 -28.13 11.28 16.61
CA THR A 205 -29.31 11.26 17.51
C THR A 205 -30.63 11.58 16.81
N VAL A 206 -30.57 12.19 15.63
CA VAL A 206 -31.78 12.55 14.85
C VAL A 206 -32.26 11.37 14.01
N ARG A 207 -31.31 10.62 13.42
CA ARG A 207 -31.66 9.49 12.54
C ARG A 207 -31.54 8.14 13.24
N ASP A 208 -31.05 8.13 14.47
CA ASP A 208 -30.80 6.93 15.28
C ASP A 208 -29.90 5.88 14.61
N GLU A 209 -28.97 6.34 13.79
CA GLU A 209 -28.00 5.49 13.07
C GLU A 209 -26.55 5.93 13.32
N LYS A 210 -25.59 5.05 13.00
CA LYS A 210 -24.17 5.38 13.06
C LYS A 210 -23.81 6.35 11.92
N ALA A 211 -23.19 7.48 12.29
CA ALA A 211 -22.93 8.59 11.36
C ALA A 211 -21.63 8.42 10.57
N ASP A 212 -20.73 7.55 11.04
CA ASP A 212 -19.36 7.35 10.51
C ASP A 212 -19.11 5.89 10.14
N LYS A 213 -20.14 5.16 9.80
CA LYS A 213 -19.98 3.81 9.27
C LYS A 213 -19.48 3.85 7.83
N GLY A 214 -18.59 2.94 7.50
CA GLY A 214 -18.06 2.85 6.14
C GLY A 214 -17.74 1.43 5.74
N GLN A 215 -17.79 1.20 4.45
CA GLN A 215 -17.33 -0.04 3.84
C GLN A 215 -16.59 0.26 2.55
N SER A 216 -15.54 -0.52 2.30
CA SER A 216 -14.86 -0.50 1.01
C SER A 216 -14.52 -1.91 0.58
N ALA A 217 -14.60 -2.14 -0.71
CA ALA A 217 -14.23 -3.41 -1.33
C ALA A 217 -13.55 -3.13 -2.67
N GLY A 218 -12.56 -3.90 -2.98
CA GLY A 218 -11.86 -3.70 -4.24
C GLY A 218 -11.06 -4.91 -4.67
N GLY A 219 -10.56 -4.80 -5.89
CA GLY A 219 -9.68 -5.81 -6.46
C GLY A 219 -8.59 -5.17 -7.30
N ARG A 220 -7.49 -5.88 -7.40
CA ARG A 220 -6.33 -5.48 -8.18
C ARG A 220 -5.83 -6.65 -9.02
N ILE A 221 -5.45 -6.33 -10.24
CA ILE A 221 -4.76 -7.25 -11.14
C ILE A 221 -3.52 -6.53 -11.66
N ARG A 222 -2.36 -7.16 -11.51
CA ARG A 222 -1.11 -6.69 -12.09
C ARG A 222 -0.53 -7.78 -12.95
N ALA A 223 -0.12 -7.46 -14.17
CA ALA A 223 0.57 -8.37 -15.07
C ALA A 223 1.84 -7.70 -15.59
N ILE A 224 2.95 -8.40 -15.47
CA ILE A 224 4.25 -7.93 -15.96
C ILE A 224 4.72 -8.88 -17.04
N TYR A 225 5.02 -8.32 -18.22
CA TYR A 225 5.52 -9.05 -19.37
C TYR A 225 6.83 -8.44 -19.86
N LEU A 226 7.83 -9.30 -20.04
CA LEU A 226 9.16 -8.95 -20.55
C LEU A 226 9.36 -9.52 -21.95
N PRO A 227 8.89 -8.84 -23.01
CA PRO A 227 9.03 -9.35 -24.38
C PRO A 227 10.49 -9.51 -24.82
N SER A 228 11.39 -8.66 -24.30
CA SER A 228 12.84 -8.74 -24.46
C SER A 228 13.54 -8.13 -23.25
N ASP A 229 14.84 -8.28 -23.16
CA ASP A 229 15.64 -7.78 -22.00
C ASP A 229 15.59 -6.25 -21.86
N ASN A 230 15.26 -5.54 -22.93
CA ASN A 230 15.16 -4.08 -22.96
C ASN A 230 13.72 -3.54 -22.83
N TRP A 231 12.70 -4.42 -22.83
CA TRP A 231 11.31 -4.03 -22.80
C TRP A 231 10.58 -4.66 -21.60
N LYS A 232 9.91 -3.81 -20.84
CA LYS A 232 9.02 -4.22 -19.76
C LYS A 232 7.64 -3.60 -19.98
N VAL A 233 6.62 -4.43 -20.03
CA VAL A 233 5.22 -4.03 -20.02
C VAL A 233 4.67 -4.35 -18.62
N ASP A 234 4.18 -3.36 -17.91
CA ASP A 234 3.61 -3.50 -16.56
C ASP A 234 2.18 -2.96 -16.59
N LEU A 235 1.22 -3.87 -16.63
CA LEU A 235 -0.21 -3.55 -16.64
C LEU A 235 -0.74 -3.66 -15.22
N ASN A 236 -1.39 -2.60 -14.75
CA ASN A 236 -1.97 -2.53 -13.42
C ASN A 236 -3.41 -2.03 -13.51
N ILE A 237 -4.35 -2.85 -13.07
CA ILE A 237 -5.77 -2.54 -13.06
C ILE A 237 -6.25 -2.60 -11.62
N ASN A 238 -6.78 -1.49 -11.11
CA ASN A 238 -7.35 -1.40 -9.79
C ASN A 238 -8.82 -0.97 -9.90
N TYR A 239 -9.66 -1.60 -9.12
CA TYR A 239 -11.03 -1.20 -8.92
C TYR A 239 -11.34 -1.16 -7.43
N GLU A 240 -11.92 -0.07 -6.98
CA GLU A 240 -12.33 0.09 -5.58
C GLU A 240 -13.72 0.74 -5.54
N TYR A 241 -14.58 0.15 -4.74
CA TYR A 241 -15.85 0.70 -4.34
C TYR A 241 -15.79 1.11 -2.87
N SER A 242 -16.21 2.31 -2.54
CA SER A 242 -16.26 2.80 -1.16
C SER A 242 -17.59 3.52 -0.92
N ASP A 243 -18.26 3.12 0.18
CA ASP A 243 -19.47 3.77 0.70
C ASP A 243 -19.17 4.22 2.13
N GLN A 244 -19.23 5.52 2.36
CA GLN A 244 -19.01 6.15 3.67
C GLN A 244 -20.20 7.08 3.94
N ARG A 245 -20.75 6.97 5.14
CA ARG A 245 -21.87 7.78 5.60
C ARG A 245 -21.45 8.68 6.75
#